data_ac6c1f35054c6b216f6279c5d1e05dba
#
_entry.id   ac6c1f35054c6b216f6279c5d1e05dba
#
_cell.length_a   1.000
_cell.length_b   1.000
_cell.length_c   1.000
_cell.angle_alpha   90.00
_cell.angle_beta   90.00
_cell.angle_gamma   90.00
#
_symmetry.space_group_name_H-M   'P 1'
#
loop_
_entity.id
_entity.type
_entity.pdbx_description
1 polymer ?
#
loop_
_entity_poly.entity_id
_entity_poly.type
_entity_poly.pdbx_seq_one_letter_code
_entity_poly.pdbx_strand_id
1 'polypeptide(L)'
;MITLGKTKSVCPICMKVLTAKKCIGEDGIYLVKECDIHGKFQTLIWEGTAAEYLSWGRENLSAETPVNPKIKEKSCPDNCGLCEEHERKGCCMILEVTKRCNMHCPVCFASAGECLENGDLSIDEIEKQYDFLMDHGGPFNIQLSGGEPTMREDLPEIIHMGREKGFTFFQLNTNGIRLAQEAGYARKLKKAGLNTVFLQFDGVTDDVYQTLRGRSMMELKEKAVLNCSEAELGIALVPVIAPGVNDMQVGDILKFAMDHMPFVRGVHFQPISYFGRCSQQRPQAPITIPKMLKLIEEQTDGLMKSEDFAGGGAENPYCSFHASYLKKGERELKLLEKKSGRGCCCTTSDNSRQYVENQWSYSTKKFDDDEMTQTDALDEFLIRVHNETFAVSGMIFQDAWNLDLERLKRCYICEVDSDYGMVPFCAYNLTNSKGIYLYRK
;
A
#
# COMPACT_ATOMS: atom_id res chain seq x y z
N MET A 1 -1.97 0.76 33.86
CA MET A 1 -1.22 0.93 32.60
C MET A 1 -0.38 2.18 32.66
N ILE A 2 0.89 2.10 32.33
CA ILE A 2 1.82 3.23 32.26
C ILE A 2 1.63 3.93 30.90
N THR A 3 1.48 5.26 30.90
CA THR A 3 1.29 6.04 29.67
C THR A 3 2.65 6.39 29.07
N LEU A 4 2.88 6.00 27.80
CA LEU A 4 4.05 6.37 27.01
C LEU A 4 3.90 7.73 26.33
N GLY A 5 2.68 8.08 25.92
CA GLY A 5 2.41 9.32 25.22
C GLY A 5 0.92 9.58 25.02
N LYS A 6 0.60 10.82 24.62
CA LYS A 6 -0.76 11.24 24.28
C LYS A 6 -0.87 11.50 22.79
N THR A 7 -2.05 11.27 22.22
CA THR A 7 -2.39 11.58 20.84
C THR A 7 -3.87 11.93 20.71
N LYS A 8 -4.35 12.20 19.51
CA LYS A 8 -5.78 12.29 19.19
C LYS A 8 -6.19 11.09 18.33
N SER A 9 -7.43 10.68 18.48
CA SER A 9 -8.06 9.58 17.75
C SER A 9 -9.53 9.87 17.53
N VAL A 10 -10.31 8.90 17.03
CA VAL A 10 -11.76 9.02 16.89
C VAL A 10 -12.49 7.92 17.68
N CYS A 11 -13.72 8.18 18.03
CA CYS A 11 -14.63 7.15 18.51
C CYS A 11 -15.01 6.22 17.33
N PRO A 12 -14.82 4.89 17.42
CA PRO A 12 -15.14 3.99 16.31
C PRO A 12 -16.66 3.89 16.01
N ILE A 13 -17.51 4.45 16.85
CA ILE A 13 -18.97 4.40 16.66
C ILE A 13 -19.51 5.71 16.11
N CYS A 14 -19.19 6.86 16.72
CA CYS A 14 -19.76 8.17 16.32
C CYS A 14 -18.74 9.09 15.62
N MET A 15 -17.50 8.64 15.42
CA MET A 15 -16.41 9.38 14.76
C MET A 15 -15.97 10.68 15.46
N LYS A 16 -16.54 11.03 16.62
CA LYS A 16 -16.10 12.19 17.43
C LYS A 16 -14.61 12.07 17.74
N VAL A 17 -13.87 13.15 17.57
CA VAL A 17 -12.45 13.24 17.91
C VAL A 17 -12.27 13.14 19.43
N LEU A 18 -11.36 12.31 19.88
CA LEU A 18 -11.08 11.99 21.27
C LEU A 18 -9.60 12.17 21.58
N THR A 19 -9.30 12.55 22.81
CA THR A 19 -7.94 12.37 23.34
C THR A 19 -7.68 10.88 23.55
N ALA A 20 -6.52 10.40 23.11
CA ALA A 20 -6.09 9.02 23.28
C ALA A 20 -4.70 8.95 23.94
N LYS A 21 -4.40 7.81 24.53
CA LYS A 21 -3.13 7.53 25.21
C LYS A 21 -2.53 6.25 24.64
N LYS A 22 -1.22 6.25 24.44
CA LYS A 22 -0.43 5.04 24.18
C LYS A 22 0.02 4.51 25.52
N CYS A 23 -0.43 3.30 25.89
CA CYS A 23 -0.23 2.74 27.22
C CYS A 23 0.46 1.38 27.13
N ILE A 24 1.38 1.11 28.05
CA ILE A 24 1.98 -0.22 28.24
C ILE A 24 0.95 -1.13 28.86
N GLY A 25 0.63 -2.23 28.19
CA GLY A 25 -0.17 -3.34 28.68
C GLY A 25 0.69 -4.56 29.01
N GLU A 26 0.04 -5.71 29.15
CA GLU A 26 0.67 -6.98 29.54
C GLU A 26 1.51 -7.55 28.39
N ASP A 27 0.98 -7.52 27.17
CA ASP A 27 1.52 -8.14 25.95
C ASP A 27 1.96 -7.14 24.89
N GLY A 28 1.85 -5.82 25.17
CA GLY A 28 2.24 -4.80 24.19
C GLY A 28 1.80 -3.39 24.52
N ILE A 29 1.80 -2.56 23.48
CA ILE A 29 1.39 -1.17 23.55
C ILE A 29 -0.04 -1.03 23.01
N TYR A 30 -0.86 -0.37 23.78
CA TYR A 30 -2.28 -0.15 23.48
C TYR A 30 -2.60 1.32 23.23
N LEU A 31 -3.45 1.57 22.25
CA LEU A 31 -4.14 2.85 22.10
C LEU A 31 -5.42 2.80 22.94
N VAL A 32 -5.50 3.67 23.95
CA VAL A 32 -6.62 3.76 24.89
C VAL A 32 -7.31 5.11 24.72
N LYS A 33 -8.62 5.09 24.51
CA LYS A 33 -9.47 6.28 24.34
C LYS A 33 -10.83 6.08 24.97
N GLU A 34 -11.51 7.17 25.32
CA GLU A 34 -12.80 7.13 25.97
C GLU A 34 -13.75 8.14 25.34
N CYS A 35 -14.93 7.69 24.99
CA CYS A 35 -16.01 8.50 24.46
C CYS A 35 -17.09 8.66 25.55
N ASP A 36 -17.54 9.89 25.79
CA ASP A 36 -18.56 10.19 26.81
C ASP A 36 -19.87 9.42 26.59
N ILE A 37 -20.16 9.05 25.31
CA ILE A 37 -21.40 8.36 24.91
C ILE A 37 -21.19 6.84 24.82
N HIS A 38 -20.02 6.40 24.30
CA HIS A 38 -19.81 5.00 23.91
C HIS A 38 -18.79 4.26 24.80
N GLY A 39 -18.30 4.93 25.84
CA GLY A 39 -17.39 4.34 26.81
C GLY A 39 -15.94 4.18 26.31
N LYS A 40 -15.24 3.25 26.93
CA LYS A 40 -13.80 3.06 26.75
C LYS A 40 -13.48 2.07 25.64
N PHE A 41 -12.46 2.40 24.83
CA PHE A 41 -11.90 1.55 23.78
C PHE A 41 -10.42 1.34 24.02
N GLN A 42 -9.97 0.12 23.77
CA GLN A 42 -8.57 -0.27 23.87
C GLN A 42 -8.22 -1.15 22.69
N THR A 43 -7.11 -0.82 22.01
CA THR A 43 -6.65 -1.56 20.83
C THR A 43 -5.15 -1.79 20.92
N LEU A 44 -4.72 -3.04 20.77
CA LEU A 44 -3.31 -3.38 20.62
C LEU A 44 -2.77 -2.74 19.33
N ILE A 45 -1.70 -1.95 19.43
CA ILE A 45 -1.04 -1.29 18.29
C ILE A 45 0.39 -1.77 18.07
N TRP A 46 0.94 -2.48 19.03
CA TRP A 46 2.27 -3.07 18.99
C TRP A 46 2.34 -4.27 19.95
N GLU A 47 2.64 -5.46 19.45
CA GLU A 47 2.93 -6.64 20.26
C GLU A 47 4.42 -6.60 20.64
N GLY A 48 4.73 -6.75 21.96
CA GLY A 48 6.09 -6.70 22.46
C GLY A 48 6.35 -5.57 23.45
N THR A 49 7.62 -5.29 23.70
CA THR A 49 8.07 -4.38 24.76
C THR A 49 7.98 -2.89 24.37
N ALA A 50 7.90 -2.03 25.39
CA ALA A 50 7.99 -0.59 25.18
C ALA A 50 9.35 -0.15 24.60
N ALA A 51 10.42 -0.86 24.90
CA ALA A 51 11.75 -0.57 24.36
C ALA A 51 11.81 -0.84 22.84
N GLU A 52 11.24 -1.94 22.38
CA GLU A 52 11.13 -2.26 20.94
C GLU A 52 10.25 -1.24 20.22
N TYR A 53 9.08 -0.90 20.78
CA TYR A 53 8.21 0.15 20.25
C TYR A 53 8.94 1.49 20.07
N LEU A 54 9.61 1.96 21.12
CA LEU A 54 10.35 3.22 21.08
C LEU A 54 11.57 3.15 20.14
N SER A 55 12.23 2.00 20.05
CA SER A 55 13.35 1.79 19.14
C SER A 55 12.91 1.83 17.68
N TRP A 56 11.76 1.24 17.34
CA TRP A 56 11.19 1.27 15.99
C TRP A 56 10.83 2.69 15.55
N GLY A 57 10.33 3.51 16.46
CA GLY A 57 9.89 4.87 16.20
C GLY A 57 10.99 5.95 16.22
N ARG A 58 12.27 5.60 16.32
CA ARG A 58 13.38 6.55 16.53
C ARG A 58 13.85 7.31 15.30
N GLU A 59 13.05 7.48 14.28
CA GLU A 59 13.47 8.24 13.11
C GLU A 59 13.17 9.73 13.25
N ASN A 60 14.19 10.57 12.97
CA ASN A 60 14.05 12.02 12.83
C ASN A 60 13.66 12.37 11.40
N LEU A 61 12.37 12.28 11.09
CA LEU A 61 11.85 12.72 9.81
C LEU A 61 11.64 14.25 9.86
N SER A 62 12.31 14.98 8.97
CA SER A 62 12.01 16.40 8.76
C SER A 62 10.60 16.56 8.19
N ALA A 63 9.83 17.51 8.71
CA ALA A 63 8.56 17.86 8.14
C ALA A 63 8.74 18.51 6.76
N GLU A 64 7.81 18.22 5.82
CA GLU A 64 7.72 18.84 4.50
C GLU A 64 6.38 19.57 4.41
N THR A 65 6.40 20.79 3.89
CA THR A 65 5.17 21.54 3.66
C THR A 65 4.54 21.11 2.33
N PRO A 66 3.24 20.74 2.29
CA PRO A 66 2.53 20.50 1.04
C PRO A 66 2.59 21.72 0.11
N VAL A 67 2.57 21.45 -1.21
CA VAL A 67 2.47 22.51 -2.21
C VAL A 67 1.00 22.92 -2.34
N ASN A 68 0.72 24.23 -2.34
CA ASN A 68 -0.65 24.76 -2.36
C ASN A 68 -1.56 24.10 -1.32
N PRO A 69 -1.21 24.15 -0.02
CA PRO A 69 -1.93 23.42 1.00
C PRO A 69 -3.40 23.85 1.08
N LYS A 70 -4.27 22.89 1.34
CA LYS A 70 -5.69 23.17 1.57
C LYS A 70 -5.87 24.04 2.80
N ILE A 71 -6.71 25.09 2.69
CA ILE A 71 -7.09 25.90 3.84
C ILE A 71 -7.89 25.03 4.82
N LYS A 72 -7.46 25.02 6.07
CA LYS A 72 -8.07 24.20 7.12
C LYS A 72 -9.33 24.86 7.64
N GLU A 73 -10.49 24.28 7.37
CA GLU A 73 -11.78 24.72 7.90
C GLU A 73 -12.20 23.95 9.16
N LYS A 74 -11.76 22.69 9.29
CA LYS A 74 -12.10 21.80 10.41
C LYS A 74 -10.84 21.06 10.89
N SER A 75 -10.91 20.52 12.11
CA SER A 75 -9.83 19.68 12.66
C SER A 75 -9.80 18.28 12.04
N CYS A 76 -8.59 17.69 11.90
CA CYS A 76 -8.45 16.29 11.50
C CYS A 76 -9.33 15.35 12.35
N PRO A 77 -9.90 14.29 11.70
CA PRO A 77 -9.79 13.92 10.30
C PRO A 77 -10.87 14.58 9.40
N ASP A 78 -11.76 15.41 9.92
CA ASP A 78 -12.84 16.06 9.15
C ASP A 78 -12.26 17.08 8.17
N ASN A 79 -12.82 17.12 6.94
CA ASN A 79 -12.37 18.01 5.87
C ASN A 79 -10.84 17.93 5.63
N CYS A 80 -10.29 16.70 5.72
CA CYS A 80 -8.88 16.44 5.49
C CYS A 80 -8.54 16.72 4.00
N GLY A 81 -7.34 17.10 3.77
CA GLY A 81 -6.67 17.33 2.51
C GLY A 81 -5.25 17.71 2.90
N LEU A 82 -4.28 17.72 2.03
CA LEU A 82 -2.92 18.11 2.42
C LEU A 82 -2.90 19.59 2.88
N CYS A 83 -3.33 19.82 4.14
CA CYS A 83 -3.41 21.15 4.75
C CYS A 83 -2.06 21.58 5.35
N GLU A 84 -1.99 22.79 5.88
CA GLU A 84 -0.77 23.36 6.52
C GLU A 84 -0.22 22.53 7.69
N GLU A 85 -1.09 21.76 8.38
CA GLU A 85 -0.65 20.86 9.47
C GLU A 85 -0.17 19.49 8.99
N HIS A 86 -0.24 19.23 7.68
CA HIS A 86 0.25 17.99 7.10
C HIS A 86 1.77 18.08 6.91
N GLU A 87 2.49 17.06 7.33
CA GLU A 87 3.96 17.06 7.41
C GLU A 87 4.63 16.37 6.22
N ARG A 88 3.89 16.08 5.13
CA ARG A 88 4.37 15.42 3.90
C ARG A 88 3.73 16.03 2.65
N LYS A 89 4.51 16.09 1.57
CA LYS A 89 4.02 16.59 0.26
C LYS A 89 3.15 15.59 -0.50
N GLY A 90 3.18 14.33 -0.08
CA GLY A 90 2.61 13.22 -0.85
C GLY A 90 3.66 12.57 -1.75
N CYS A 91 3.52 11.27 -1.95
CA CYS A 91 4.38 10.46 -2.81
C CYS A 91 3.54 9.71 -3.84
N CYS A 92 2.48 9.09 -3.37
CA CYS A 92 1.64 8.19 -4.16
C CYS A 92 0.19 8.66 -4.12
N MET A 93 -0.38 8.88 -5.31
CA MET A 93 -1.76 9.32 -5.49
C MET A 93 -2.59 8.20 -6.08
N ILE A 94 -3.63 7.81 -5.35
CA ILE A 94 -4.57 6.79 -5.76
C ILE A 94 -5.72 7.49 -6.48
N LEU A 95 -5.94 7.11 -7.74
CA LEU A 95 -7.04 7.56 -8.56
C LEU A 95 -8.06 6.42 -8.70
N GLU A 96 -9.24 6.60 -8.13
CA GLU A 96 -10.36 5.70 -8.33
C GLU A 96 -11.05 6.00 -9.65
N VAL A 97 -10.56 5.37 -10.71
CA VAL A 97 -11.04 5.63 -12.09
C VAL A 97 -12.43 5.04 -12.36
N THR A 98 -12.91 4.12 -11.52
CA THR A 98 -14.23 3.49 -11.63
C THR A 98 -14.74 3.01 -10.27
N LYS A 99 -16.05 3.07 -10.06
CA LYS A 99 -16.73 2.42 -8.92
C LYS A 99 -17.20 1.00 -9.26
N ARG A 100 -17.20 0.60 -10.55
CA ARG A 100 -17.60 -0.73 -11.00
C ARG A 100 -16.56 -1.78 -10.63
N CYS A 101 -17.03 -2.98 -10.29
CA CYS A 101 -16.18 -4.13 -10.03
C CYS A 101 -16.84 -5.41 -10.54
N ASN A 102 -16.05 -6.32 -11.11
CA ASN A 102 -16.49 -7.66 -11.51
C ASN A 102 -16.47 -8.67 -10.35
N MET A 103 -16.30 -8.18 -9.11
CA MET A 103 -16.34 -8.96 -7.89
C MET A 103 -17.19 -8.26 -6.82
N HIS A 104 -17.69 -9.07 -5.86
CA HIS A 104 -18.40 -8.58 -4.68
C HIS A 104 -17.77 -9.18 -3.41
N CYS A 105 -16.51 -8.77 -3.14
CA CYS A 105 -15.69 -9.37 -2.10
C CYS A 105 -16.30 -9.17 -0.71
N PRO A 106 -16.32 -10.20 0.16
CA PRO A 106 -16.67 -10.09 1.58
C PRO A 106 -15.80 -9.08 2.35
N VAL A 107 -14.55 -8.90 1.91
CA VAL A 107 -13.62 -7.90 2.44
C VAL A 107 -13.24 -6.94 1.32
N CYS A 108 -13.70 -5.67 1.41
CA CYS A 108 -13.45 -4.65 0.40
C CYS A 108 -13.47 -3.25 1.03
N PHE A 109 -12.32 -2.57 1.04
CA PHE A 109 -12.21 -1.23 1.62
C PHE A 109 -13.04 -0.17 0.88
N ALA A 110 -13.24 -0.36 -0.44
CA ALA A 110 -14.02 0.55 -1.27
C ALA A 110 -15.52 0.23 -1.30
N SER A 111 -15.96 -0.89 -0.68
CA SER A 111 -17.34 -1.44 -0.83
C SER A 111 -17.82 -1.53 -2.29
N ALA A 112 -16.88 -1.71 -3.23
CA ALA A 112 -17.17 -1.70 -4.65
C ALA A 112 -18.13 -2.82 -5.07
N GLY A 113 -18.82 -2.63 -6.21
CA GLY A 113 -19.81 -3.55 -6.74
C GLY A 113 -21.23 -3.34 -6.21
N GLU A 114 -21.45 -2.47 -5.21
CA GLU A 114 -22.77 -2.16 -4.63
C GLU A 114 -23.50 -1.01 -5.35
N CYS A 115 -22.77 -0.09 -5.99
CA CYS A 115 -23.33 1.05 -6.69
C CYS A 115 -23.04 0.99 -8.20
N LEU A 116 -24.04 0.64 -8.99
CA LEU A 116 -23.99 0.71 -10.45
C LEU A 116 -24.55 2.03 -11.01
N GLU A 117 -25.15 2.88 -10.16
CA GLU A 117 -25.92 4.06 -10.61
C GLU A 117 -25.08 5.29 -10.91
N ASN A 118 -23.89 5.41 -10.35
CA ASN A 118 -22.97 6.51 -10.68
C ASN A 118 -21.95 6.02 -11.71
N GLY A 119 -22.00 6.58 -12.90
CA GLY A 119 -21.07 6.27 -14.00
C GLY A 119 -19.61 6.47 -13.60
N ASP A 120 -18.72 5.90 -14.39
CA ASP A 120 -17.28 6.13 -14.26
C ASP A 120 -16.97 7.63 -14.45
N LEU A 121 -15.87 8.09 -13.88
CA LEU A 121 -15.34 9.41 -14.22
C LEU A 121 -15.08 9.48 -15.73
N SER A 122 -15.48 10.58 -16.35
CA SER A 122 -15.15 10.85 -17.75
C SER A 122 -13.64 11.07 -17.92
N ILE A 123 -13.14 10.96 -19.13
CA ILE A 123 -11.73 11.26 -19.45
C ILE A 123 -11.40 12.71 -19.04
N ASP A 124 -12.29 13.66 -19.31
CA ASP A 124 -12.10 15.07 -18.94
C ASP A 124 -12.01 15.28 -17.42
N GLU A 125 -12.75 14.52 -16.62
CA GLU A 125 -12.66 14.59 -15.16
C GLU A 125 -11.35 14.01 -14.64
N ILE A 126 -10.87 12.91 -15.23
CA ILE A 126 -9.57 12.33 -14.91
C ILE A 126 -8.44 13.27 -15.35
N GLU A 127 -8.58 13.92 -16.52
CA GLU A 127 -7.62 14.92 -16.96
C GLU A 127 -7.50 16.09 -15.97
N LYS A 128 -8.62 16.60 -15.48
CA LYS A 128 -8.64 17.63 -14.44
C LYS A 128 -7.97 17.18 -13.13
N GLN A 129 -8.12 15.88 -12.76
CA GLN A 129 -7.41 15.34 -11.60
C GLN A 129 -5.90 15.32 -11.83
N TYR A 130 -5.42 14.96 -13.02
CA TYR A 130 -3.99 15.04 -13.35
C TYR A 130 -3.46 16.47 -13.29
N ASP A 131 -4.19 17.44 -13.86
CA ASP A 131 -3.81 18.85 -13.81
C ASP A 131 -3.76 19.37 -12.37
N PHE A 132 -4.78 19.02 -11.57
CA PHE A 132 -4.81 19.36 -10.15
C PHE A 132 -3.57 18.81 -9.42
N LEU A 133 -3.18 17.56 -9.69
CA LEU A 133 -2.00 16.94 -9.06
C LEU A 133 -0.70 17.65 -9.47
N MET A 134 -0.55 18.04 -10.75
CA MET A 134 0.62 18.80 -11.19
C MET A 134 0.72 20.17 -10.50
N ASP A 135 -0.40 20.88 -10.33
CA ASP A 135 -0.46 22.16 -9.64
C ASP A 135 -0.15 22.06 -8.13
N HIS A 136 -0.30 20.84 -7.55
CA HIS A 136 -0.12 20.61 -6.11
C HIS A 136 1.17 19.83 -5.77
N GLY A 137 2.19 19.91 -6.63
CA GLY A 137 3.53 19.37 -6.35
C GLY A 137 3.86 18.07 -7.09
N GLY A 138 3.08 17.72 -8.13
CA GLY A 138 3.41 16.63 -9.06
C GLY A 138 4.73 16.84 -9.82
N PRO A 139 5.15 15.86 -10.61
CA PRO A 139 4.49 14.57 -10.78
C PRO A 139 4.62 13.65 -9.58
N PHE A 140 3.54 12.93 -9.27
CA PHE A 140 3.48 11.89 -8.24
C PHE A 140 3.48 10.49 -8.87
N ASN A 141 3.73 9.45 -8.07
CA ASN A 141 3.46 8.08 -8.48
C ASN A 141 1.94 7.86 -8.49
N ILE A 142 1.39 7.44 -9.61
CA ILE A 142 -0.03 7.23 -9.79
C ILE A 142 -0.38 5.76 -9.56
N GLN A 143 -1.35 5.52 -8.68
CA GLN A 143 -1.98 4.21 -8.50
C GLN A 143 -3.40 4.24 -9.06
N LEU A 144 -3.63 3.57 -10.16
CA LEU A 144 -4.97 3.40 -10.73
C LEU A 144 -5.72 2.35 -9.92
N SER A 145 -6.85 2.73 -9.36
CA SER A 145 -7.65 1.96 -8.41
C SER A 145 -9.16 2.20 -8.61
N GLY A 146 -9.94 1.88 -7.59
CA GLY A 146 -11.40 2.04 -7.57
C GLY A 146 -12.08 0.73 -7.19
N GLY A 147 -13.13 0.33 -7.92
CA GLY A 147 -13.64 -1.03 -7.87
C GLY A 147 -12.64 -1.99 -8.51
N GLU A 148 -12.72 -2.14 -9.81
CA GLU A 148 -11.71 -2.84 -10.61
C GLU A 148 -11.37 -1.99 -11.85
N PRO A 149 -10.19 -1.37 -11.90
CA PRO A 149 -9.81 -0.47 -12.99
C PRO A 149 -9.88 -1.11 -14.39
N THR A 150 -9.60 -2.41 -14.47
CA THR A 150 -9.62 -3.14 -15.75
C THR A 150 -11.03 -3.33 -16.31
N MET A 151 -12.07 -2.94 -15.61
CA MET A 151 -13.44 -2.86 -16.14
C MET A 151 -13.62 -1.70 -17.15
N ARG A 152 -12.68 -0.76 -17.20
CA ARG A 152 -12.67 0.33 -18.17
C ARG A 152 -11.97 -0.08 -19.45
N GLU A 153 -12.63 0.16 -20.60
CA GLU A 153 -12.03 -0.09 -21.92
C GLU A 153 -10.98 0.97 -22.29
N ASP A 154 -11.16 2.19 -21.78
CA ASP A 154 -10.30 3.36 -22.00
C ASP A 154 -9.14 3.46 -20.97
N LEU A 155 -8.93 2.45 -20.12
CA LEU A 155 -7.81 2.45 -19.15
C LEU A 155 -6.44 2.70 -19.79
N PRO A 156 -6.12 2.14 -20.99
CA PRO A 156 -4.87 2.47 -21.67
C PRO A 156 -4.77 3.96 -22.06
N GLU A 157 -5.87 4.60 -22.44
CA GLU A 157 -5.93 6.02 -22.77
C GLU A 157 -5.68 6.89 -21.54
N ILE A 158 -6.26 6.53 -20.40
CA ILE A 158 -6.02 7.18 -19.10
C ILE A 158 -4.54 7.17 -18.74
N ILE A 159 -3.87 6.02 -18.91
CA ILE A 159 -2.44 5.89 -18.64
C ILE A 159 -1.63 6.77 -19.58
N HIS A 160 -1.94 6.70 -20.87
CA HIS A 160 -1.22 7.46 -21.90
C HIS A 160 -1.35 8.98 -21.68
N MET A 161 -2.56 9.47 -21.43
CA MET A 161 -2.83 10.87 -21.10
C MET A 161 -2.00 11.34 -19.90
N GLY A 162 -1.93 10.54 -18.83
CA GLY A 162 -1.11 10.89 -17.67
C GLY A 162 0.39 10.93 -18.00
N ARG A 163 0.87 10.05 -18.90
CA ARG A 163 2.24 10.11 -19.42
C ARG A 163 2.52 11.41 -20.18
N GLU A 164 1.61 11.83 -21.04
CA GLU A 164 1.73 13.09 -21.77
C GLU A 164 1.76 14.31 -20.86
N LYS A 165 1.06 14.24 -19.70
CA LYS A 165 1.09 15.28 -18.65
C LYS A 165 2.35 15.25 -17.77
N GLY A 166 3.26 14.29 -17.98
CA GLY A 166 4.57 14.24 -17.30
C GLY A 166 4.66 13.31 -16.10
N PHE A 167 3.63 12.49 -15.80
CA PHE A 167 3.75 11.47 -14.77
C PHE A 167 4.64 10.32 -15.25
N THR A 168 5.63 9.94 -14.43
CA THR A 168 6.67 8.97 -14.79
C THR A 168 6.39 7.55 -14.32
N PHE A 169 5.47 7.35 -13.38
CA PHE A 169 5.19 6.05 -12.80
C PHE A 169 3.70 5.77 -12.64
N PHE A 170 3.25 4.69 -13.29
CA PHE A 170 1.89 4.18 -13.20
C PHE A 170 1.88 2.77 -12.64
N GLN A 171 1.10 2.57 -11.60
CA GLN A 171 0.82 1.30 -10.93
C GLN A 171 -0.67 0.97 -11.10
N LEU A 172 -0.98 -0.28 -11.41
CA LEU A 172 -2.35 -0.78 -11.52
C LEU A 172 -2.68 -1.67 -10.33
N ASN A 173 -3.62 -1.25 -9.48
CA ASN A 173 -4.18 -2.08 -8.43
C ASN A 173 -5.33 -2.90 -9.02
N THR A 174 -5.21 -4.22 -9.07
CA THR A 174 -6.19 -5.08 -9.76
C THR A 174 -6.37 -6.45 -9.11
N ASN A 175 -7.56 -7.00 -9.26
CA ASN A 175 -7.83 -8.40 -8.92
C ASN A 175 -7.25 -9.40 -9.92
N GLY A 176 -6.78 -8.95 -11.09
CA GLY A 176 -6.08 -9.74 -12.08
C GLY A 176 -6.96 -10.57 -13.02
N ILE A 177 -8.28 -10.56 -12.89
CA ILE A 177 -9.19 -11.40 -13.71
C ILE A 177 -9.02 -11.09 -15.20
N ARG A 178 -9.08 -9.82 -15.60
CA ARG A 178 -8.93 -9.44 -17.01
C ARG A 178 -7.53 -9.71 -17.54
N LEU A 179 -6.50 -9.49 -16.72
CA LEU A 179 -5.12 -9.84 -17.06
C LEU A 179 -4.94 -11.34 -17.33
N ALA A 180 -5.68 -12.19 -16.61
CA ALA A 180 -5.66 -13.64 -16.80
C ALA A 180 -6.44 -14.09 -18.05
N GLN A 181 -7.57 -13.46 -18.37
CA GLN A 181 -8.54 -13.94 -19.35
C GLN A 181 -8.36 -13.35 -20.74
N GLU A 182 -7.91 -12.08 -20.85
CA GLU A 182 -7.76 -11.40 -22.13
C GLU A 182 -6.30 -11.48 -22.61
N ALA A 183 -6.05 -12.28 -23.64
CA ALA A 183 -4.72 -12.41 -24.22
C ALA A 183 -4.20 -11.07 -24.77
N GLY A 184 -2.97 -10.71 -24.38
CA GLY A 184 -2.32 -9.48 -24.83
C GLY A 184 -2.75 -8.20 -24.11
N TYR A 185 -3.73 -8.25 -23.17
CA TYR A 185 -4.16 -7.07 -22.42
C TYR A 185 -3.03 -6.45 -21.57
N ALA A 186 -2.24 -7.29 -20.88
CA ALA A 186 -1.06 -6.83 -20.15
C ALA A 186 -0.08 -6.07 -21.06
N ARG A 187 0.14 -6.57 -22.29
CA ARG A 187 1.00 -5.95 -23.30
C ARG A 187 0.44 -4.62 -23.82
N LYS A 188 -0.91 -4.52 -23.94
CA LYS A 188 -1.60 -3.26 -24.27
C LYS A 188 -1.38 -2.20 -23.19
N LEU A 189 -1.49 -2.57 -21.91
CA LEU A 189 -1.24 -1.67 -20.79
C LEU A 189 0.23 -1.24 -20.71
N LYS A 190 1.17 -2.16 -20.93
CA LYS A 190 2.61 -1.84 -21.00
C LYS A 190 2.91 -0.80 -22.08
N LYS A 191 2.35 -0.96 -23.28
CA LYS A 191 2.51 0.00 -24.39
C LYS A 191 1.91 1.37 -24.07
N ALA A 192 0.84 1.42 -23.27
CA ALA A 192 0.25 2.68 -22.82
C ALA A 192 1.11 3.40 -21.76
N GLY A 193 2.09 2.72 -21.18
CA GLY A 193 3.00 3.30 -20.20
C GLY A 193 2.86 2.78 -18.76
N LEU A 194 2.12 1.68 -18.54
CA LEU A 194 2.07 1.03 -17.23
C LEU A 194 3.45 0.50 -16.83
N ASN A 195 3.87 0.76 -15.59
CA ASN A 195 5.16 0.30 -15.06
C ASN A 195 5.04 -1.00 -14.27
N THR A 196 3.99 -1.13 -13.45
CA THR A 196 3.86 -2.25 -12.52
C THR A 196 2.40 -2.59 -12.25
N VAL A 197 2.17 -3.85 -11.92
CA VAL A 197 0.88 -4.39 -11.46
C VAL A 197 0.97 -4.69 -9.97
N PHE A 198 0.11 -4.07 -9.16
CA PHE A 198 -0.17 -4.48 -7.79
C PHE A 198 -1.30 -5.49 -7.84
N LEU A 199 -0.90 -6.76 -7.89
CA LEU A 199 -1.81 -7.87 -8.01
C LEU A 199 -2.31 -8.28 -6.63
N GLN A 200 -3.61 -8.13 -6.38
CA GLN A 200 -4.24 -8.71 -5.20
C GLN A 200 -3.99 -10.23 -5.18
N PHE A 201 -3.33 -10.72 -4.11
CA PHE A 201 -2.86 -12.11 -4.01
C PHE A 201 -2.87 -12.58 -2.55
N ASP A 202 -4.02 -13.08 -2.07
CA ASP A 202 -4.22 -13.30 -0.63
C ASP A 202 -3.68 -14.62 -0.10
N GLY A 203 -3.36 -15.58 -0.96
CA GLY A 203 -2.87 -16.89 -0.56
C GLY A 203 -2.56 -17.78 -1.75
N VAL A 204 -2.13 -19.02 -1.47
CA VAL A 204 -1.80 -20.04 -2.48
C VAL A 204 -2.84 -21.14 -2.58
N THR A 205 -3.97 -20.98 -1.90
CA THR A 205 -5.09 -21.95 -1.88
C THR A 205 -6.44 -21.27 -2.04
N ASP A 206 -7.39 -21.94 -2.67
CA ASP A 206 -8.69 -21.37 -3.02
C ASP A 206 -9.62 -21.14 -1.82
N ASP A 207 -9.45 -21.82 -0.71
CA ASP A 207 -10.21 -21.61 0.53
C ASP A 207 -10.02 -20.20 1.09
N VAL A 208 -8.80 -19.66 1.01
CA VAL A 208 -8.49 -18.27 1.36
C VAL A 208 -9.30 -17.31 0.47
N TYR A 209 -9.29 -17.53 -0.84
CA TYR A 209 -10.03 -16.69 -1.78
C TYR A 209 -11.56 -16.82 -1.60
N GLN A 210 -12.07 -18.01 -1.32
CA GLN A 210 -13.50 -18.19 -0.99
C GLN A 210 -13.88 -17.32 0.23
N THR A 211 -13.03 -17.31 1.25
CA THR A 211 -13.27 -16.55 2.49
C THR A 211 -13.18 -15.04 2.29
N LEU A 212 -12.13 -14.56 1.62
CA LEU A 212 -11.85 -13.13 1.50
C LEU A 212 -12.48 -12.49 0.25
N ARG A 213 -12.67 -13.27 -0.82
CA ARG A 213 -13.11 -12.77 -2.14
C ARG A 213 -14.42 -13.37 -2.63
N GLY A 214 -14.92 -14.43 -1.97
CA GLY A 214 -16.19 -15.07 -2.28
C GLY A 214 -16.15 -16.05 -3.47
N ARG A 215 -14.97 -16.38 -4.00
CA ARG A 215 -14.79 -17.32 -5.12
C ARG A 215 -13.36 -17.84 -5.21
N SER A 216 -13.17 -18.97 -5.90
CA SER A 216 -11.85 -19.49 -6.27
C SER A 216 -11.12 -18.56 -7.24
N MET A 217 -9.84 -18.34 -7.03
CA MET A 217 -9.03 -17.36 -7.79
C MET A 217 -7.63 -17.85 -8.13
N MET A 218 -7.12 -18.96 -7.56
CA MET A 218 -5.71 -19.31 -7.67
C MET A 218 -5.25 -19.47 -9.11
N GLU A 219 -5.99 -20.22 -9.93
CA GLU A 219 -5.69 -20.41 -11.36
C GLU A 219 -5.63 -19.06 -12.11
N LEU A 220 -6.57 -18.14 -11.80
CA LEU A 220 -6.56 -16.79 -12.39
C LEU A 220 -5.34 -15.97 -11.97
N LYS A 221 -4.86 -16.14 -10.71
CA LYS A 221 -3.66 -15.45 -10.23
C LYS A 221 -2.41 -15.92 -10.94
N GLU A 222 -2.23 -17.24 -11.05
CA GLU A 222 -1.10 -17.83 -11.79
C GLU A 222 -1.07 -17.35 -13.25
N LYS A 223 -2.23 -17.37 -13.91
CA LYS A 223 -2.35 -16.93 -15.31
C LYS A 223 -2.11 -15.43 -15.48
N ALA A 224 -2.58 -14.61 -14.52
CA ALA A 224 -2.30 -13.16 -14.52
C ALA A 224 -0.80 -12.88 -14.35
N VAL A 225 -0.12 -13.60 -13.45
CA VAL A 225 1.33 -13.50 -13.27
C VAL A 225 2.06 -13.88 -14.57
N LEU A 226 1.68 -14.98 -15.22
CA LEU A 226 2.27 -15.42 -16.48
C LEU A 226 2.09 -14.37 -17.58
N ASN A 227 0.87 -13.88 -17.81
CA ASN A 227 0.56 -12.90 -18.86
C ASN A 227 1.27 -11.54 -18.61
N CYS A 228 1.45 -11.13 -17.35
CA CYS A 228 2.22 -9.93 -17.00
C CYS A 228 3.71 -10.15 -17.22
N SER A 229 4.23 -11.34 -16.91
CA SER A 229 5.64 -11.71 -17.15
C SER A 229 5.97 -11.70 -18.64
N GLU A 230 5.10 -12.26 -19.49
CA GLU A 230 5.23 -12.22 -20.95
C GLU A 230 5.17 -10.78 -21.53
N ALA A 231 4.52 -9.88 -20.82
CA ALA A 231 4.46 -8.45 -21.16
C ALA A 231 5.62 -7.64 -20.56
N GLU A 232 6.55 -8.27 -19.86
CA GLU A 232 7.66 -7.60 -19.17
C GLU A 232 7.18 -6.51 -18.19
N LEU A 233 6.05 -6.74 -17.51
CA LEU A 233 5.55 -5.89 -16.43
C LEU A 233 6.10 -6.36 -15.09
N GLY A 234 6.56 -5.43 -14.25
CA GLY A 234 6.85 -5.71 -12.86
C GLY A 234 5.55 -6.03 -12.10
N ILE A 235 5.61 -6.98 -11.17
CA ILE A 235 4.48 -7.43 -10.37
C ILE A 235 4.85 -7.33 -8.89
N ALA A 236 4.03 -6.65 -8.10
CA ALA A 236 4.03 -6.78 -6.65
C ALA A 236 2.81 -7.61 -6.23
N LEU A 237 3.03 -8.67 -5.45
CA LEU A 237 1.92 -9.41 -4.84
C LEU A 237 1.42 -8.66 -3.60
N VAL A 238 0.12 -8.46 -3.50
CA VAL A 238 -0.48 -7.65 -2.43
C VAL A 238 -1.50 -8.48 -1.66
N PRO A 239 -1.06 -9.25 -0.64
CA PRO A 239 -1.96 -10.00 0.21
C PRO A 239 -2.57 -9.15 1.31
N VAL A 240 -3.89 -9.25 1.47
CA VAL A 240 -4.56 -8.87 2.72
C VAL A 240 -4.39 -10.02 3.71
N ILE A 241 -3.72 -9.77 4.84
CA ILE A 241 -3.50 -10.81 5.84
C ILE A 241 -4.55 -10.68 6.96
N ALA A 242 -5.40 -11.71 7.07
CA ALA A 242 -6.48 -11.79 8.04
C ALA A 242 -6.21 -12.92 9.05
N PRO A 243 -6.23 -12.61 10.37
CA PRO A 243 -5.96 -13.60 11.41
C PRO A 243 -6.89 -14.82 11.31
N GLY A 244 -6.30 -16.02 11.34
CA GLY A 244 -7.04 -17.28 11.26
C GLY A 244 -7.58 -17.63 9.86
N VAL A 245 -7.26 -16.85 8.84
CA VAL A 245 -7.65 -17.12 7.44
C VAL A 245 -6.43 -17.47 6.60
N ASN A 246 -5.45 -16.58 6.52
CA ASN A 246 -4.27 -16.76 5.67
C ASN A 246 -2.96 -16.34 6.36
N ASP A 247 -2.98 -16.02 7.63
CA ASP A 247 -1.80 -15.71 8.42
C ASP A 247 -0.80 -16.88 8.52
N MET A 248 -1.25 -18.11 8.23
CA MET A 248 -0.39 -19.28 8.12
C MET A 248 0.18 -19.52 6.70
N GLN A 249 -0.17 -18.70 5.71
CA GLN A 249 0.33 -18.82 4.33
C GLN A 249 1.33 -17.71 3.94
N VAL A 250 1.85 -16.96 4.91
CA VAL A 250 2.81 -15.87 4.68
C VAL A 250 4.07 -16.38 4.00
N GLY A 251 4.62 -17.52 4.47
CA GLY A 251 5.80 -18.17 3.88
C GLY A 251 5.55 -18.71 2.47
N ASP A 252 4.37 -19.31 2.25
CA ASP A 252 4.01 -19.85 0.94
C ASP A 252 3.81 -18.75 -0.10
N ILE A 253 3.23 -17.60 0.29
CA ILE A 253 3.12 -16.40 -0.57
C ILE A 253 4.51 -15.88 -0.94
N LEU A 254 5.43 -15.79 0.02
CA LEU A 254 6.82 -15.36 -0.23
C LEU A 254 7.54 -16.35 -1.15
N LYS A 255 7.37 -17.64 -0.94
CA LYS A 255 7.93 -18.67 -1.80
C LYS A 255 7.39 -18.55 -3.23
N PHE A 256 6.07 -18.44 -3.40
CA PHE A 256 5.45 -18.25 -4.71
C PHE A 256 6.04 -17.02 -5.40
N ALA A 257 6.17 -15.90 -4.69
CA ALA A 257 6.76 -14.69 -5.25
C ALA A 257 8.22 -14.88 -5.71
N MET A 258 9.03 -15.55 -4.91
CA MET A 258 10.44 -15.84 -5.25
C MET A 258 10.58 -16.80 -6.43
N ASP A 259 9.66 -17.74 -6.58
CA ASP A 259 9.65 -18.71 -7.69
C ASP A 259 9.29 -18.03 -9.05
N HIS A 260 8.64 -16.85 -9.00
CA HIS A 260 8.25 -16.08 -10.18
C HIS A 260 9.10 -14.82 -10.43
N MET A 261 10.25 -14.71 -9.76
CA MET A 261 11.25 -13.69 -10.11
C MET A 261 11.82 -13.95 -11.53
N PRO A 262 12.26 -12.92 -12.26
CA PRO A 262 12.44 -11.53 -11.83
C PRO A 262 11.21 -10.64 -12.01
N PHE A 263 10.12 -11.12 -12.61
CA PHE A 263 8.93 -10.31 -12.91
C PHE A 263 8.13 -10.03 -11.65
N VAL A 264 7.96 -11.00 -10.74
CA VAL A 264 7.47 -10.74 -9.40
C VAL A 264 8.59 -10.11 -8.58
N ARG A 265 8.47 -8.80 -8.37
CA ARG A 265 9.47 -7.95 -7.73
C ARG A 265 9.47 -8.08 -6.19
N GLY A 266 8.40 -8.62 -5.63
CA GLY A 266 8.25 -8.81 -4.20
C GLY A 266 6.82 -8.91 -3.72
N VAL A 267 6.67 -8.82 -2.40
CA VAL A 267 5.40 -8.90 -1.70
C VAL A 267 5.19 -7.65 -0.85
N HIS A 268 4.01 -7.05 -0.96
CA HIS A 268 3.58 -5.92 -0.14
C HIS A 268 2.41 -6.34 0.76
N PHE A 269 2.69 -6.76 1.97
CA PHE A 269 1.70 -7.22 2.93
C PHE A 269 0.79 -6.10 3.44
N GLN A 270 -0.50 -6.36 3.49
CA GLN A 270 -1.50 -5.44 4.03
C GLN A 270 -2.33 -6.16 5.09
N PRO A 271 -1.89 -6.20 6.37
CA PRO A 271 -2.76 -6.68 7.43
C PRO A 271 -4.13 -6.01 7.40
N ILE A 272 -5.17 -6.81 7.60
CA ILE A 272 -6.56 -6.37 7.46
C ILE A 272 -6.85 -5.13 8.32
N SER A 273 -7.46 -4.13 7.71
CA SER A 273 -8.02 -2.93 8.35
C SER A 273 -9.52 -2.91 8.15
N TYR A 274 -10.26 -2.47 9.15
CA TYR A 274 -11.72 -2.54 9.15
C TYR A 274 -12.31 -1.29 8.52
N PHE A 275 -12.15 -1.22 7.20
CA PHE A 275 -12.73 -0.21 6.31
C PHE A 275 -13.88 -0.83 5.51
N GLY A 276 -14.87 -0.03 5.16
CA GLY A 276 -15.93 -0.38 4.23
C GLY A 276 -16.63 -1.69 4.56
N ARG A 277 -16.79 -2.54 3.53
CA ARG A 277 -17.37 -3.86 3.71
C ARG A 277 -16.33 -4.80 4.28
N CYS A 278 -16.57 -5.29 5.48
CA CYS A 278 -15.73 -6.29 6.12
C CYS A 278 -16.61 -7.30 6.88
N SER A 279 -16.72 -8.51 6.32
CA SER A 279 -17.47 -9.61 6.94
C SER A 279 -16.71 -10.27 8.07
N GLN A 280 -15.41 -10.02 8.20
CA GLN A 280 -14.58 -10.56 9.25
C GLN A 280 -14.87 -9.84 10.57
N GLN A 281 -15.05 -10.62 11.65
CA GLN A 281 -15.11 -10.02 12.97
C GLN A 281 -13.74 -9.47 13.34
N ARG A 282 -13.74 -8.28 13.93
CA ARG A 282 -12.49 -7.69 14.41
C ARG A 282 -11.91 -8.56 15.53
N PRO A 283 -10.68 -9.10 15.38
CA PRO A 283 -10.05 -9.90 16.40
C PRO A 283 -9.68 -9.04 17.62
N GLN A 284 -9.58 -9.64 18.78
CA GLN A 284 -9.06 -8.97 19.97
C GLN A 284 -7.59 -8.58 19.81
N ALA A 285 -6.81 -9.43 19.11
CA ALA A 285 -5.41 -9.20 18.75
C ALA A 285 -5.28 -9.02 17.23
N PRO A 286 -5.18 -7.78 16.72
CA PRO A 286 -4.91 -7.51 15.32
C PRO A 286 -3.47 -7.88 14.96
N ILE A 287 -3.20 -8.08 13.68
CA ILE A 287 -1.81 -8.24 13.20
C ILE A 287 -1.11 -6.89 13.28
N THR A 288 -0.14 -6.79 14.17
CA THR A 288 0.75 -5.63 14.32
C THR A 288 2.04 -5.83 13.50
N ILE A 289 2.88 -4.79 13.37
CA ILE A 289 4.19 -4.92 12.70
C ILE A 289 5.01 -6.06 13.31
N PRO A 290 5.26 -6.14 14.63
CA PRO A 290 6.03 -7.24 15.20
C PRO A 290 5.43 -8.61 14.92
N LYS A 291 4.11 -8.74 14.99
CA LYS A 291 3.42 -9.99 14.67
C LYS A 291 3.65 -10.39 13.21
N MET A 292 3.55 -9.45 12.29
CA MET A 292 3.78 -9.71 10.86
C MET A 292 5.23 -10.16 10.60
N LEU A 293 6.22 -9.46 11.20
CA LEU A 293 7.63 -9.80 11.07
C LEU A 293 7.94 -11.19 11.63
N LYS A 294 7.34 -11.53 12.77
CA LYS A 294 7.45 -12.86 13.37
C LYS A 294 6.87 -13.96 12.46
N LEU A 295 5.70 -13.73 11.84
CA LEU A 295 5.13 -14.66 10.87
C LEU A 295 6.02 -14.86 9.65
N ILE A 296 6.66 -13.80 9.14
CA ILE A 296 7.63 -13.88 8.04
C ILE A 296 8.83 -14.74 8.47
N GLU A 297 9.44 -14.46 9.61
CA GLU A 297 10.62 -15.20 10.10
C GLU A 297 10.33 -16.67 10.35
N GLU A 298 9.25 -16.98 11.08
CA GLU A 298 8.86 -18.36 11.40
C GLU A 298 8.52 -19.18 10.15
N GLN A 299 7.77 -18.61 9.21
CA GLN A 299 7.31 -19.33 8.02
C GLN A 299 8.31 -19.34 6.87
N THR A 300 9.41 -18.62 6.98
CA THR A 300 10.56 -18.72 6.06
C THR A 300 11.73 -19.51 6.66
N ASP A 301 11.52 -20.20 7.79
CA ASP A 301 12.58 -20.93 8.52
C ASP A 301 13.81 -20.03 8.83
N GLY A 302 13.58 -18.74 9.10
CA GLY A 302 14.62 -17.75 9.39
C GLY A 302 15.42 -17.28 8.16
N LEU A 303 14.96 -17.57 6.94
CA LEU A 303 15.55 -17.04 5.70
C LEU A 303 15.44 -15.52 5.64
N MET A 304 14.33 -14.97 6.17
CA MET A 304 14.09 -13.55 6.37
C MET A 304 13.84 -13.31 7.86
N LYS A 305 14.73 -12.55 8.50
CA LYS A 305 14.67 -12.34 9.95
C LYS A 305 13.93 -11.05 10.28
N SER A 306 13.24 -11.04 11.42
CA SER A 306 12.57 -9.83 11.94
C SER A 306 13.51 -8.63 12.05
N GLU A 307 14.78 -8.87 12.40
CA GLU A 307 15.82 -7.85 12.51
C GLU A 307 16.28 -7.25 11.17
N ASP A 308 15.97 -7.88 10.04
CA ASP A 308 16.29 -7.37 8.69
C ASP A 308 15.42 -6.18 8.31
N PHE A 309 14.25 -6.05 8.93
CA PHE A 309 13.27 -5.05 8.58
C PHE A 309 13.46 -3.73 9.33
N ALA A 310 13.07 -2.65 8.67
CA ALA A 310 13.01 -1.31 9.23
C ALA A 310 11.65 -0.66 8.93
N GLY A 311 11.28 0.34 9.73
CA GLY A 311 10.13 1.19 9.45
C GLY A 311 10.35 2.07 8.23
N GLY A 312 9.29 2.63 7.67
CA GLY A 312 9.36 3.52 6.53
C GLY A 312 10.13 4.81 6.83
N GLY A 313 10.86 5.30 5.82
CA GLY A 313 11.69 6.49 5.93
C GLY A 313 11.01 7.80 5.54
N ALA A 314 9.82 7.76 4.92
CA ALA A 314 9.09 8.97 4.52
C ALA A 314 7.78 9.16 5.28
N GLU A 315 7.11 8.09 5.63
CA GLU A 315 5.92 8.07 6.46
C GLU A 315 6.27 7.91 7.95
N ASN A 316 5.24 7.90 8.76
CA ASN A 316 5.43 7.54 10.17
C ASN A 316 5.91 6.08 10.27
N PRO A 317 7.02 5.79 11.00
CA PRO A 317 7.63 4.45 11.06
C PRO A 317 6.68 3.35 11.57
N TYR A 318 5.66 3.69 12.32
CA TYR A 318 4.63 2.74 12.76
C TYR A 318 3.59 2.41 11.68
N CYS A 319 3.72 2.95 10.47
CA CYS A 319 2.81 2.64 9.36
C CYS A 319 3.28 1.46 8.52
N SER A 320 4.59 1.22 8.44
CA SER A 320 5.15 0.26 7.49
C SER A 320 6.38 -0.46 8.00
N PHE A 321 6.75 -1.49 7.27
CA PHE A 321 8.03 -2.18 7.38
C PHE A 321 8.54 -2.55 5.98
N HIS A 322 9.84 -2.65 5.81
CA HIS A 322 10.44 -3.06 4.54
C HIS A 322 11.82 -3.69 4.74
N ALA A 323 12.17 -4.61 3.84
CA ALA A 323 13.49 -5.15 3.63
C ALA A 323 13.67 -5.47 2.13
N SER A 324 14.89 -5.42 1.63
CA SER A 324 15.23 -5.80 0.26
C SER A 324 16.37 -6.82 0.29
N TYR A 325 16.24 -7.86 -0.52
CA TYR A 325 17.17 -8.97 -0.59
C TYR A 325 17.67 -9.17 -2.02
N LEU A 326 18.93 -9.53 -2.17
CA LEU A 326 19.46 -10.06 -3.42
C LEU A 326 19.33 -11.59 -3.39
N LYS A 327 18.63 -12.16 -4.36
CA LYS A 327 18.49 -13.61 -4.52
C LYS A 327 19.74 -14.16 -5.18
N LYS A 328 20.49 -14.99 -4.47
CA LYS A 328 21.72 -15.64 -4.96
C LYS A 328 21.51 -17.08 -5.41
N GLY A 329 20.45 -17.72 -4.95
CA GLY A 329 20.08 -19.10 -5.23
C GLY A 329 18.64 -19.38 -4.83
N GLU A 330 18.20 -20.63 -4.91
CA GLU A 330 16.81 -21.01 -4.58
C GLU A 330 16.43 -20.70 -3.12
N ARG A 331 17.39 -20.85 -2.20
CA ARG A 331 17.23 -20.64 -0.76
C ARG A 331 18.33 -19.75 -0.16
N GLU A 332 18.93 -18.89 -0.96
CA GLU A 332 19.98 -17.99 -0.49
C GLU A 332 19.60 -16.54 -0.80
N LEU A 333 19.31 -15.78 0.23
CA LEU A 333 19.03 -14.34 0.18
C LEU A 333 20.15 -13.59 0.89
N LYS A 334 20.64 -12.53 0.27
CA LYS A 334 21.54 -11.58 0.91
C LYS A 334 20.77 -10.28 1.15
N LEU A 335 20.64 -9.89 2.41
CA LEU A 335 20.07 -8.59 2.77
C LEU A 335 20.86 -7.48 2.09
N LEU A 336 20.16 -6.66 1.31
CA LEU A 336 20.70 -5.42 0.77
C LEU A 336 20.59 -4.37 1.86
N GLU A 337 21.73 -3.99 2.39
CA GLU A 337 21.97 -3.08 3.51
C GLU A 337 20.76 -2.64 4.35
N LYS A 338 20.77 -3.02 5.61
CA LYS A 338 19.99 -2.32 6.63
C LYS A 338 20.54 -0.89 6.67
N LYS A 339 19.87 0.05 6.02
CA LYS A 339 20.22 1.46 6.15
C LYS A 339 19.95 1.84 7.61
N SER A 340 20.99 1.68 8.45
CA SER A 340 20.98 2.24 9.79
C SER A 340 20.72 3.75 9.65
N GLY A 341 19.78 4.31 10.41
CA GLY A 341 19.23 5.66 10.34
C GLY A 341 20.18 6.87 10.36
N ARG A 342 21.32 6.76 9.68
CA ARG A 342 22.24 7.86 9.40
C ARG A 342 22.34 8.02 7.88
N GLY A 343 21.45 8.84 7.31
CA GLY A 343 21.54 9.28 5.93
C GLY A 343 20.81 8.41 4.92
N CYS A 344 19.61 7.91 5.24
CA CYS A 344 18.74 7.36 4.22
C CYS A 344 18.36 8.44 3.21
N CYS A 345 18.63 8.19 1.92
CA CYS A 345 18.18 9.02 0.80
C CYS A 345 16.63 9.07 0.65
N CYS A 346 15.87 8.39 1.52
CA CYS A 346 14.41 8.29 1.50
C CYS A 346 13.74 9.17 2.56
N THR A 347 14.37 10.25 3.01
CA THR A 347 13.80 11.16 4.02
C THR A 347 12.79 12.15 3.44
N THR A 348 12.72 12.30 2.12
CA THR A 348 11.80 13.20 1.42
C THR A 348 10.79 12.41 0.60
N SER A 349 9.63 13.03 0.30
CA SER A 349 8.61 12.45 -0.58
C SER A 349 9.16 12.16 -1.97
N ASP A 350 10.05 13.02 -2.50
CA ASP A 350 10.69 12.84 -3.82
C ASP A 350 11.59 11.61 -3.88
N ASN A 351 12.44 11.42 -2.86
CA ASN A 351 13.29 10.24 -2.79
C ASN A 351 12.48 8.95 -2.63
N SER A 352 11.35 9.01 -1.92
CA SER A 352 10.45 7.87 -1.78
C SER A 352 9.77 7.51 -3.09
N ARG A 353 9.37 8.49 -3.92
CA ARG A 353 8.83 8.24 -5.26
C ARG A 353 9.81 7.45 -6.10
N GLN A 354 11.05 7.92 -6.20
CA GLN A 354 12.09 7.24 -6.98
C GLN A 354 12.41 5.84 -6.45
N TYR A 355 12.42 5.67 -5.12
CA TYR A 355 12.62 4.35 -4.51
C TYR A 355 11.52 3.36 -4.92
N VAL A 356 10.24 3.76 -4.85
CA VAL A 356 9.09 2.94 -5.24
C VAL A 356 9.15 2.60 -6.73
N GLU A 357 9.47 3.56 -7.60
CA GLU A 357 9.65 3.34 -9.04
C GLU A 357 10.71 2.26 -9.31
N ASN A 358 11.87 2.39 -8.70
CA ASN A 358 12.97 1.44 -8.88
C ASN A 358 12.66 0.05 -8.30
N GLN A 359 11.96 0.00 -7.18
CA GLN A 359 11.66 -1.26 -6.50
C GLN A 359 10.69 -2.13 -7.28
N TRP A 360 9.61 -1.53 -7.81
CA TRP A 360 8.50 -2.28 -8.40
C TRP A 360 8.55 -2.40 -9.92
N SER A 361 9.34 -1.58 -10.61
CA SER A 361 9.49 -1.70 -12.05
C SER A 361 10.36 -2.91 -12.43
N TYR A 362 10.00 -3.56 -13.53
CA TYR A 362 10.90 -4.44 -14.25
C TYR A 362 11.56 -3.62 -15.38
N SER A 363 12.87 -3.59 -15.40
CA SER A 363 13.63 -2.87 -16.42
C SER A 363 14.32 -3.85 -17.36
N THR A 364 13.86 -3.86 -18.61
CA THR A 364 14.68 -4.29 -19.73
C THR A 364 15.31 -3.04 -20.32
N LYS A 365 16.52 -2.67 -19.95
CA LYS A 365 17.34 -1.91 -20.90
C LYS A 365 17.75 -2.90 -21.99
N LYS A 366 16.94 -3.06 -23.03
CA LYS A 366 17.45 -3.40 -24.34
C LYS A 366 18.22 -2.15 -24.76
N PHE A 367 19.54 -2.25 -24.85
CA PHE A 367 20.33 -1.31 -25.60
C PHE A 367 19.79 -1.39 -27.03
N ASP A 368 19.37 -0.27 -27.60
CA ASP A 368 19.03 -0.23 -29.04
C ASP A 368 20.18 -0.83 -29.82
N ASP A 369 19.87 -1.81 -30.66
CA ASP A 369 20.85 -2.57 -31.46
C ASP A 369 21.68 -1.69 -32.41
N ASP A 370 21.41 -0.39 -32.48
CA ASP A 370 22.09 0.58 -33.36
C ASP A 370 23.29 1.28 -32.72
N GLU A 371 23.53 1.16 -31.43
CA GLU A 371 24.78 1.58 -30.78
C GLU A 371 25.45 0.36 -30.11
N MET A 372 26.20 -0.42 -30.91
CA MET A 372 27.20 -1.36 -30.38
C MET A 372 28.36 -0.59 -29.73
N THR A 373 28.06 0.09 -28.62
CA THR A 373 29.04 0.46 -27.62
C THR A 373 29.11 -0.67 -26.60
N GLN A 374 30.33 -1.13 -26.32
CA GLN A 374 30.64 -2.14 -25.32
C GLN A 374 29.80 -1.86 -24.07
N THR A 375 28.82 -2.73 -23.77
CA THR A 375 28.18 -2.76 -22.46
C THR A 375 29.28 -2.94 -21.45
N ASP A 376 29.50 -1.95 -20.60
CA ASP A 376 30.47 -2.06 -19.54
C ASP A 376 29.99 -3.17 -18.60
N ALA A 377 30.88 -4.03 -18.14
CA ALA A 377 30.59 -5.10 -17.18
C ALA A 377 29.85 -4.59 -15.93
N LEU A 378 29.94 -3.29 -15.66
CA LEU A 378 29.20 -2.59 -14.62
C LEU A 378 27.69 -2.49 -14.93
N ASP A 379 27.31 -2.18 -16.18
CA ASP A 379 25.90 -2.05 -16.57
C ASP A 379 25.19 -3.41 -16.49
N GLU A 380 25.82 -4.48 -16.96
CA GLU A 380 25.30 -5.84 -16.84
C GLU A 380 25.14 -6.25 -15.35
N PHE A 381 26.11 -5.90 -14.53
CA PHE A 381 26.06 -6.14 -13.10
C PHE A 381 24.90 -5.37 -12.45
N LEU A 382 24.70 -4.09 -12.80
CA LEU A 382 23.60 -3.27 -12.24
C LEU A 382 22.24 -3.80 -12.67
N ILE A 383 22.04 -4.21 -13.92
CA ILE A 383 20.81 -4.83 -14.42
C ILE A 383 20.55 -6.14 -13.69
N ARG A 384 21.57 -6.96 -13.51
CA ARG A 384 21.47 -8.21 -12.78
C ARG A 384 21.07 -7.97 -11.32
N VAL A 385 21.75 -7.07 -10.61
CA VAL A 385 21.41 -6.72 -9.22
C VAL A 385 19.98 -6.21 -9.15
N HIS A 386 19.56 -5.36 -10.09
CA HIS A 386 18.18 -4.87 -10.12
C HIS A 386 17.19 -6.03 -10.30
N ASN A 387 17.39 -6.92 -11.25
CA ASN A 387 16.45 -8.03 -11.54
C ASN A 387 16.46 -9.13 -10.48
N GLU A 388 17.58 -9.37 -9.81
CA GLU A 388 17.72 -10.34 -8.72
C GLU A 388 17.30 -9.76 -7.34
N THR A 389 16.93 -8.47 -7.27
CA THR A 389 16.44 -7.85 -6.04
C THR A 389 14.98 -8.25 -5.78
N PHE A 390 14.73 -8.75 -4.58
CA PHE A 390 13.43 -9.13 -4.06
C PHE A 390 13.05 -8.24 -2.88
N ALA A 391 11.88 -7.60 -2.95
CA ALA A 391 11.41 -6.68 -1.93
C ALA A 391 10.32 -7.30 -1.07
N VAL A 392 10.43 -7.17 0.24
CA VAL A 392 9.38 -7.52 1.18
C VAL A 392 9.02 -6.28 1.98
N SER A 393 7.79 -5.87 1.87
CA SER A 393 7.29 -4.69 2.60
C SER A 393 5.87 -4.92 3.07
N GLY A 394 5.38 -4.05 3.92
CA GLY A 394 3.99 -4.07 4.29
C GLY A 394 3.56 -2.76 4.92
N MET A 395 2.26 -2.52 4.90
CA MET A 395 1.66 -1.33 5.46
C MET A 395 0.48 -1.66 6.36
N ILE A 396 0.54 -1.13 7.58
CA ILE A 396 -0.52 -1.26 8.58
C ILE A 396 -1.38 0.00 8.49
N PHE A 397 -2.47 -0.07 7.74
CA PHE A 397 -3.43 1.03 7.64
C PHE A 397 -4.18 1.22 8.96
N GLN A 398 -4.62 2.45 9.20
CA GLN A 398 -5.31 2.84 10.41
C GLN A 398 -6.82 2.88 10.19
N ASP A 399 -7.57 2.09 10.91
CA ASP A 399 -9.04 2.14 10.99
C ASP A 399 -9.53 2.95 12.21
N ALA A 400 -10.83 3.06 12.39
CA ALA A 400 -11.42 3.85 13.47
C ALA A 400 -11.03 3.38 14.89
N TRP A 401 -10.58 2.14 15.06
CA TRP A 401 -10.16 1.62 16.37
C TRP A 401 -8.74 1.99 16.74
N ASN A 402 -7.83 2.06 15.76
CA ASN A 402 -6.41 2.29 15.98
C ASN A 402 -5.90 3.64 15.41
N LEU A 403 -6.78 4.49 14.89
CA LEU A 403 -6.42 5.78 14.31
C LEU A 403 -5.62 6.64 15.30
N ASP A 404 -4.47 7.09 14.85
CA ASP A 404 -3.59 8.04 15.51
C ASP A 404 -3.41 9.25 14.58
N LEU A 405 -3.93 10.41 14.95
CA LEU A 405 -3.94 11.59 14.09
C LEU A 405 -2.52 12.15 13.86
N GLU A 406 -1.57 11.93 14.77
CA GLU A 406 -0.18 12.32 14.53
C GLU A 406 0.50 11.43 13.46
N ARG A 407 0.10 10.16 13.37
CA ARG A 407 0.51 9.30 12.24
C ARG A 407 -0.13 9.76 10.93
N LEU A 408 -1.41 10.16 11.01
CA LEU A 408 -2.15 10.61 9.83
C LEU A 408 -1.54 11.85 9.17
N LYS A 409 -1.03 12.80 9.96
CA LYS A 409 -0.33 14.01 9.47
C LYS A 409 0.92 13.71 8.66
N ARG A 410 1.47 12.51 8.79
CA ARG A 410 2.66 12.03 8.07
C ARG A 410 2.34 11.02 6.96
N CYS A 411 1.07 10.90 6.59
CA CYS A 411 0.67 10.04 5.48
C CYS A 411 1.13 10.66 4.17
N TYR A 412 1.77 9.87 3.31
CA TYR A 412 2.22 10.30 1.99
C TYR A 412 1.47 9.60 0.85
N ILE A 413 0.53 8.70 1.19
CA ILE A 413 -0.38 8.03 0.25
C ILE A 413 -1.74 8.71 0.36
N CYS A 414 -2.26 9.24 -0.74
CA CYS A 414 -3.53 9.96 -0.75
C CYS A 414 -4.46 9.43 -1.84
N GLU A 415 -5.74 9.41 -1.54
CA GLU A 415 -6.81 9.31 -2.53
C GLU A 415 -7.05 10.69 -3.13
N VAL A 416 -7.31 10.73 -4.42
CA VAL A 416 -7.66 11.95 -5.14
C VAL A 416 -9.17 12.03 -5.28
N ASP A 417 -9.76 13.05 -4.67
CA ASP A 417 -11.20 13.26 -4.66
C ASP A 417 -11.53 14.65 -5.21
N SER A 418 -12.57 14.75 -6.05
CA SER A 418 -12.95 16.02 -6.71
C SER A 418 -13.43 17.07 -5.73
N ASP A 419 -14.05 16.68 -4.61
CA ASP A 419 -14.61 17.60 -3.61
C ASP A 419 -13.58 17.97 -2.53
N TYR A 420 -12.70 17.03 -2.20
CA TYR A 420 -11.80 17.13 -1.06
C TYR A 420 -10.32 17.31 -1.43
N GLY A 421 -9.93 17.05 -2.69
CA GLY A 421 -8.55 17.10 -3.14
C GLY A 421 -7.76 15.84 -2.75
N MET A 422 -6.51 16.01 -2.32
CA MET A 422 -5.66 14.89 -1.88
C MET A 422 -5.95 14.55 -0.42
N VAL A 423 -6.66 13.46 -0.16
CA VAL A 423 -7.04 13.01 1.20
C VAL A 423 -6.17 11.81 1.61
N PRO A 424 -5.48 11.83 2.77
CA PRO A 424 -4.74 10.69 3.26
C PRO A 424 -5.57 9.40 3.24
N PHE A 425 -4.99 8.31 2.72
CA PHE A 425 -5.69 7.03 2.47
C PHE A 425 -6.49 6.53 3.68
N CYS A 426 -5.88 6.55 4.87
CA CYS A 426 -6.57 6.10 6.09
C CYS A 426 -7.74 7.00 6.49
N ALA A 427 -7.70 8.31 6.19
CA ALA A 427 -8.82 9.20 6.44
C ALA A 427 -9.93 9.00 5.41
N TYR A 428 -9.58 8.88 4.13
CA TYR A 428 -10.55 8.70 3.05
C TYR A 428 -11.39 7.43 3.23
N ASN A 429 -10.74 6.34 3.62
CA ASN A 429 -11.39 5.04 3.85
C ASN A 429 -11.96 4.86 5.25
N LEU A 430 -11.83 5.87 6.13
CA LEU A 430 -12.26 5.75 7.51
C LEU A 430 -13.76 5.46 7.61
N THR A 431 -14.08 4.34 8.25
CA THR A 431 -15.43 3.80 8.35
C THR A 431 -15.76 3.55 9.81
N ASN A 432 -16.94 3.93 10.25
CA ASN A 432 -17.41 3.64 11.62
C ASN A 432 -17.87 2.17 11.75
N SER A 433 -18.20 1.75 12.99
CA SER A 433 -18.66 0.39 13.27
C SER A 433 -19.98 -0.01 12.59
N LYS A 434 -20.69 0.94 11.98
CA LYS A 434 -21.92 0.72 11.20
C LYS A 434 -21.70 0.67 9.70
N GLY A 435 -20.43 0.74 9.25
CA GLY A 435 -20.09 0.75 7.82
C GLY A 435 -20.26 2.12 7.13
N ILE A 436 -20.44 3.21 7.90
CA ILE A 436 -20.60 4.55 7.34
C ILE A 436 -19.23 5.19 7.17
N TYR A 437 -18.90 5.59 5.96
CA TYR A 437 -17.66 6.28 5.63
C TYR A 437 -17.67 7.75 6.06
N LEU A 438 -16.49 8.28 6.32
CA LEU A 438 -16.30 9.72 6.57
C LEU A 438 -16.30 10.54 5.25
N TYR A 439 -15.70 10.00 4.20
CA TYR A 439 -15.50 10.69 2.91
C TYR A 439 -16.22 10.03 1.74
N ARG A 440 -16.17 8.71 1.61
CA ARG A 440 -16.80 8.02 0.48
C ARG A 440 -18.31 8.22 0.49
N LYS A 441 -18.86 8.60 -0.67
CA LYS A 441 -20.29 8.81 -0.93
C LYS A 441 -20.87 7.66 -1.74
#